data_b4a333398727839801ad05727b699078
#
_entry.id   b4a333398727839801ad05727b699078
#
_cell.length_a   1.000
_cell.length_b   1.000
_cell.length_c   1.000
_cell.angle_alpha   90.00
_cell.angle_beta   90.00
_cell.angle_gamma   90.00
#
_symmetry.space_group_name_H-M   'P 1'
#
loop_
_entity.id
_entity.type
_entity.pdbx_description
1 polymer ?
#
loop_
_entity_poly.entity_id
_entity_poly.type
_entity_poly.pdbx_seq_one_letter_code
_entity_poly.pdbx_strand_id
1 'polypeptide(L)'
;AGGSSDAAGTIFGLNELLGHPLKTIHKLCETLGSDLNVCLEGGSILATSRGEVIKKLKPVKSKLTLIKPKNLGISAREAYTKYSNKTNKPQKNMTEKMLNAFDNNQDFSEYLCNDLEYAVFDDYKELKKIKEYIPNAVMSGSGSTYFVLGDEVNTDIPGDDYQIIKGLEFIETGVAISQCNNFVTN
;
A
#
# COMPACT_ATOMS: atom_id res chain seq x y z
N ALA A 1 -3.22 5.86 -3.43
CA ALA A 1 -2.23 6.63 -2.66
C ALA A 1 -1.36 7.59 -3.51
N GLY A 2 -1.49 7.63 -4.85
CA GLY A 2 -0.66 8.53 -5.68
C GLY A 2 -0.73 9.99 -5.25
N GLY A 3 -1.93 10.54 -5.10
CA GLY A 3 -2.11 11.93 -4.64
C GLY A 3 -1.55 12.20 -3.24
N SER A 4 -1.60 11.23 -2.33
CA SER A 4 -0.99 11.36 -1.00
C SER A 4 0.54 11.36 -1.08
N SER A 5 1.11 10.54 -1.95
CA SER A 5 2.55 10.50 -2.19
C SER A 5 3.07 11.81 -2.80
N ASP A 6 2.36 12.37 -3.79
CA ASP A 6 2.69 13.64 -4.42
C ASP A 6 2.60 14.81 -3.42
N ALA A 7 1.54 14.82 -2.60
CA ALA A 7 1.35 15.82 -1.56
C ALA A 7 2.44 15.72 -0.46
N ALA A 8 2.77 14.51 -0.02
CA ALA A 8 3.85 14.29 0.95
C ALA A 8 5.20 14.78 0.40
N GLY A 9 5.52 14.47 -0.86
CA GLY A 9 6.72 14.95 -1.54
C GLY A 9 6.78 16.48 -1.62
N THR A 10 5.66 17.12 -1.95
CA THR A 10 5.55 18.58 -2.04
C THR A 10 5.74 19.22 -0.65
N ILE A 11 5.06 18.72 0.37
CA ILE A 11 5.17 19.22 1.74
C ILE A 11 6.61 19.06 2.25
N PHE A 12 7.21 17.89 2.03
CA PHE A 12 8.59 17.63 2.43
C PHE A 12 9.56 18.61 1.75
N GLY A 13 9.48 18.76 0.42
CA GLY A 13 10.35 19.67 -0.33
C GLY A 13 10.22 21.14 0.11
N LEU A 14 8.98 21.61 0.32
CA LEU A 14 8.75 22.96 0.85
C LEU A 14 9.32 23.12 2.27
N ASN A 15 9.18 22.08 3.09
CA ASN A 15 9.72 22.11 4.44
C ASN A 15 11.24 22.22 4.47
N GLU A 16 11.93 21.47 3.62
CA GLU A 16 13.39 21.57 3.50
C GLU A 16 13.83 22.97 3.08
N LEU A 17 13.08 23.62 2.18
CA LEU A 17 13.37 24.98 1.76
C LEU A 17 13.13 26.01 2.87
N LEU A 18 12.14 25.80 3.73
CA LEU A 18 11.72 26.73 4.77
C LEU A 18 12.37 26.45 6.14
N GLY A 19 13.02 25.31 6.30
CA GLY A 19 13.74 24.94 7.54
C GLY A 19 12.84 24.70 8.76
N HIS A 20 11.62 24.22 8.58
CA HIS A 20 10.71 23.92 9.68
C HIS A 20 11.02 22.58 10.37
N PRO A 21 10.73 22.42 11.67
CA PRO A 21 10.88 21.13 12.35
C PRO A 21 9.94 20.06 11.77
N LEU A 22 10.44 18.83 11.55
CA LEU A 22 9.66 17.70 11.06
C LEU A 22 8.35 17.45 11.81
N LYS A 23 8.35 17.66 13.13
CA LYS A 23 7.14 17.54 13.97
C LYS A 23 5.99 18.43 13.50
N THR A 24 6.30 19.61 12.99
CA THR A 24 5.31 20.55 12.45
C THR A 24 4.67 20.00 11.18
N ILE A 25 5.46 19.33 10.33
CA ILE A 25 4.97 18.72 9.10
C ILE A 25 3.99 17.58 9.42
N HIS A 26 4.34 16.67 10.32
CA HIS A 26 3.46 15.56 10.70
C HIS A 26 2.10 16.07 11.18
N LYS A 27 2.11 17.08 12.04
CA LYS A 27 0.86 17.68 12.53
C LYS A 27 0.04 18.33 11.42
N LEU A 28 0.67 18.95 10.43
CA LEU A 28 -0.01 19.49 9.25
C LEU A 28 -0.61 18.35 8.42
N CYS A 29 0.14 17.31 8.16
CA CYS A 29 -0.30 16.16 7.38
C CYS A 29 -1.51 15.45 7.98
N GLU A 30 -1.62 15.36 9.32
CA GLU A 30 -2.80 14.82 10.00
C GLU A 30 -4.11 15.54 9.61
N THR A 31 -4.03 16.83 9.29
CA THR A 31 -5.19 17.63 8.91
C THR A 31 -5.52 17.56 7.43
N LEU A 32 -4.54 17.23 6.58
CA LEU A 32 -4.66 17.25 5.13
C LEU A 32 -5.06 15.91 4.53
N GLY A 33 -4.64 14.79 5.14
CA GLY A 33 -5.01 13.48 4.64
C GLY A 33 -4.45 12.33 5.45
N SER A 34 -5.20 11.24 5.49
CA SER A 34 -4.91 10.08 6.33
C SER A 34 -3.59 9.36 5.99
N ASP A 35 -3.22 9.34 4.71
CA ASP A 35 -2.06 8.56 4.25
C ASP A 35 -0.77 9.39 4.18
N LEU A 36 -0.83 10.72 4.44
CA LEU A 36 0.31 11.62 4.27
C LEU A 36 1.47 11.28 5.18
N ASN A 37 1.19 11.01 6.47
CA ASN A 37 2.22 10.63 7.42
C ASN A 37 2.88 9.30 7.07
N VAL A 38 2.12 8.34 6.54
CA VAL A 38 2.65 7.06 6.03
C VAL A 38 3.59 7.31 4.85
N CYS A 39 3.19 8.18 3.91
CA CYS A 39 4.01 8.50 2.74
C CYS A 39 5.30 9.27 3.12
N LEU A 40 5.24 10.15 4.11
CA LEU A 40 6.42 10.86 4.61
C LEU A 40 7.44 9.93 5.26
N GLU A 41 6.98 9.02 6.12
CA GLU A 41 7.84 8.14 6.90
C GLU A 41 8.36 6.95 6.08
N GLY A 42 7.52 6.36 5.24
CA GLY A 42 7.84 5.15 4.47
C GLY A 42 8.16 3.93 5.33
N GLY A 43 8.48 2.83 4.69
CA GLY A 43 8.78 1.57 5.37
C GLY A 43 7.54 0.86 5.90
N SER A 44 7.74 0.01 6.90
CA SER A 44 6.65 -0.73 7.54
C SER A 44 6.05 0.09 8.67
N ILE A 45 4.76 0.37 8.59
CA ILE A 45 4.06 1.28 9.49
C ILE A 45 2.74 0.65 9.96
N LEU A 46 2.50 0.69 11.27
CA LEU A 46 1.17 0.55 11.81
C LEU A 46 0.48 1.91 11.80
N ALA A 47 -0.55 2.04 11.01
CA ALA A 47 -1.43 3.21 11.00
C ALA A 47 -2.74 2.88 11.74
N THR A 48 -3.16 3.77 12.60
CA THR A 48 -4.37 3.62 13.42
C THR A 48 -5.27 4.85 13.29
N SER A 49 -6.45 4.84 13.93
CA SER A 49 -7.49 5.84 13.77
C SER A 49 -7.98 5.90 12.31
N ARG A 50 -7.92 7.03 11.63
CA ARG A 50 -8.21 7.15 10.20
C ARG A 50 -6.99 6.91 9.30
N GLY A 51 -5.83 6.57 9.89
CA GLY A 51 -4.54 6.38 9.22
C GLY A 51 -3.49 7.44 9.57
N GLU A 52 -3.87 8.50 10.25
CA GLU A 52 -2.99 9.62 10.60
C GLU A 52 -2.06 9.34 11.79
N VAL A 53 -2.47 8.44 12.68
CA VAL A 53 -1.64 8.04 13.83
C VAL A 53 -0.76 6.86 13.42
N ILE A 54 0.53 7.08 13.39
CA ILE A 54 1.49 6.11 12.86
C ILE A 54 2.49 5.63 13.92
N LYS A 55 2.88 4.35 13.81
CA LYS A 55 3.97 3.73 14.55
C LYS A 55 4.87 2.99 13.58
N LYS A 56 6.14 3.35 13.52
CA LYS A 56 7.13 2.59 12.73
C LYS A 56 7.32 1.18 13.30
N LEU A 57 7.38 0.22 12.39
CA LEU A 57 7.69 -1.18 12.65
C LEU A 57 9.08 -1.50 12.08
N LYS A 58 9.56 -2.72 12.33
CA LYS A 58 10.77 -3.22 11.68
C LYS A 58 10.56 -3.26 10.15
N PRO A 59 11.57 -2.91 9.34
CA PRO A 59 11.42 -2.96 7.89
C PRO A 59 11.21 -4.39 7.39
N VAL A 60 10.29 -4.55 6.44
CA VAL A 60 10.11 -5.81 5.72
C VAL A 60 11.13 -5.86 4.59
N LYS A 61 11.96 -6.91 4.60
CA LYS A 61 12.90 -7.21 3.51
C LYS A 61 12.34 -8.38 2.70
N SER A 62 11.52 -8.07 1.75
CA SER A 62 10.95 -9.06 0.84
C SER A 62 10.79 -8.45 -0.54
N LYS A 63 10.92 -9.27 -1.55
CA LYS A 63 10.49 -8.91 -2.89
C LYS A 63 8.99 -9.06 -3.01
N LEU A 64 8.41 -8.37 -3.95
CA LEU A 64 6.98 -8.48 -4.25
C LEU A 64 6.73 -8.45 -5.75
N THR A 65 5.64 -9.07 -6.13
CA THR A 65 5.10 -9.04 -7.48
C THR A 65 3.76 -8.31 -7.47
N LEU A 66 3.56 -7.39 -8.41
CA LEU A 66 2.29 -6.70 -8.61
C LEU A 66 1.54 -7.31 -9.79
N ILE A 67 0.23 -7.43 -9.65
CA ILE A 67 -0.70 -7.90 -10.67
C ILE A 67 -1.79 -6.83 -10.82
N LYS A 68 -1.86 -6.21 -11.98
CA LYS A 68 -2.80 -5.13 -12.28
C LYS A 68 -3.70 -5.49 -13.46
N PRO A 69 -5.02 -5.59 -13.30
CA PRO A 69 -5.94 -5.61 -14.45
C PRO A 69 -5.77 -4.34 -15.28
N LYS A 70 -5.48 -4.45 -16.59
CA LYS A 70 -5.13 -3.31 -17.45
C LYS A 70 -6.26 -2.29 -17.58
N ASN A 71 -7.50 -2.78 -17.66
CA ASN A 71 -8.67 -1.94 -17.97
C ASN A 71 -9.64 -1.79 -16.79
N LEU A 72 -9.19 -2.05 -15.57
CA LEU A 72 -10.00 -1.92 -14.36
C LEU A 72 -9.41 -0.89 -13.41
N GLY A 73 -10.19 0.13 -13.08
CA GLY A 73 -9.95 1.07 -11.99
C GLY A 73 -11.10 1.02 -10.99
N ILE A 74 -10.79 0.93 -9.71
CA ILE A 74 -11.77 1.00 -8.62
C ILE A 74 -11.46 2.25 -7.81
N SER A 75 -12.43 3.16 -7.71
CA SER A 75 -12.22 4.36 -6.92
C SER A 75 -12.28 4.07 -5.42
N ALA A 76 -11.48 4.79 -4.63
CA ALA A 76 -11.51 4.66 -3.17
C ALA A 76 -12.93 4.91 -2.64
N ARG A 77 -13.63 5.93 -3.16
CA ARG A 77 -15.01 6.23 -2.78
C ARG A 77 -15.95 5.05 -3.00
N GLU A 78 -15.84 4.38 -4.13
CA GLU A 78 -16.64 3.21 -4.44
C GLU A 78 -16.36 2.07 -3.46
N ALA A 79 -15.08 1.71 -3.26
CA ALA A 79 -14.67 0.64 -2.37
C ALA A 79 -15.15 0.87 -0.92
N TYR A 80 -14.97 2.08 -0.39
CA TYR A 80 -15.43 2.44 0.95
C TYR A 80 -16.96 2.46 1.07
N THR A 81 -17.67 2.95 0.04
CA THR A 81 -19.14 2.93 0.03
C THR A 81 -19.68 1.49 0.04
N LYS A 82 -19.11 0.62 -0.79
CA LYS A 82 -19.48 -0.80 -0.79
C LYS A 82 -19.16 -1.47 0.54
N TYR A 83 -18.00 -1.18 1.13
CA TYR A 83 -17.62 -1.71 2.44
C TYR A 83 -18.56 -1.26 3.55
N SER A 84 -18.99 0.02 3.57
CA SER A 84 -19.93 0.53 4.58
C SER A 84 -21.30 -0.15 4.50
N ASN A 85 -21.72 -0.56 3.31
CA ASN A 85 -23.01 -1.21 3.07
C ASN A 85 -22.99 -2.74 3.33
N LYS A 86 -21.83 -3.36 3.53
CA LYS A 86 -21.74 -4.80 3.88
C LYS A 86 -22.17 -5.02 5.33
N THR A 87 -23.14 -5.90 5.52
CA THR A 87 -23.67 -6.26 6.85
C THR A 87 -22.76 -7.26 7.60
N ASN A 88 -22.16 -8.19 6.87
CA ASN A 88 -21.30 -9.25 7.43
C ASN A 88 -19.83 -8.91 7.15
N LYS A 89 -19.25 -8.03 7.95
CA LYS A 89 -17.81 -7.70 7.83
C LYS A 89 -16.97 -8.81 8.45
N PRO A 90 -15.84 -9.18 7.82
CA PRO A 90 -14.95 -10.16 8.41
C PRO A 90 -14.49 -9.69 9.79
N GLN A 91 -14.70 -10.48 10.83
CA GLN A 91 -14.09 -10.22 12.14
C GLN A 91 -12.67 -10.77 12.11
N LYS A 92 -11.68 -9.89 12.17
CA LYS A 92 -10.31 -10.32 12.02
C LYS A 92 -9.41 -9.63 13.04
N ASN A 93 -8.81 -10.42 13.91
CA ASN A 93 -7.66 -10.00 14.70
C ASN A 93 -6.37 -10.08 13.85
N MET A 94 -6.47 -9.81 12.53
CA MET A 94 -5.33 -9.99 11.61
C MET A 94 -4.22 -8.99 11.90
N THR A 95 -4.56 -7.75 12.26
CA THR A 95 -3.57 -6.75 12.65
C THR A 95 -2.78 -7.19 13.88
N GLU A 96 -3.44 -7.71 14.92
CA GLU A 96 -2.77 -8.19 16.13
C GLU A 96 -1.87 -9.39 15.84
N LYS A 97 -2.36 -10.34 15.04
CA LYS A 97 -1.58 -11.51 14.62
C LYS A 97 -0.36 -11.10 13.79
N MET A 98 -0.55 -10.17 12.85
CA MET A 98 0.53 -9.64 12.05
C MET A 98 1.58 -8.94 12.92
N LEU A 99 1.18 -8.07 13.86
CA LEU A 99 2.11 -7.40 14.78
C LEU A 99 2.88 -8.41 15.63
N ASN A 100 2.21 -9.45 16.13
CA ASN A 100 2.86 -10.51 16.89
C ASN A 100 3.89 -11.26 16.03
N ALA A 101 3.58 -11.59 14.78
CA ALA A 101 4.52 -12.20 13.85
C ALA A 101 5.73 -11.29 13.58
N PHE A 102 5.50 -9.99 13.37
CA PHE A 102 6.57 -8.99 13.22
C PHE A 102 7.50 -8.94 14.44
N ASP A 103 6.94 -8.85 15.64
CA ASP A 103 7.72 -8.74 16.88
C ASP A 103 8.57 -10.00 17.12
N ASN A 104 8.08 -11.16 16.70
CA ASN A 104 8.76 -12.46 16.87
C ASN A 104 9.59 -12.88 15.64
N ASN A 105 9.73 -12.06 14.61
CA ASN A 105 10.39 -12.37 13.34
C ASN A 105 9.86 -13.64 12.66
N GLN A 106 8.56 -13.88 12.75
CA GLN A 106 7.85 -14.99 12.11
C GLN A 106 7.32 -14.57 10.73
N ASP A 107 6.97 -15.56 9.92
CA ASP A 107 6.26 -15.31 8.66
C ASP A 107 4.87 -14.73 8.96
N PHE A 108 4.55 -13.63 8.30
CA PHE A 108 3.29 -12.92 8.43
C PHE A 108 2.41 -13.01 7.18
N SER A 109 2.85 -13.73 6.17
CA SER A 109 2.17 -13.79 4.86
C SER A 109 0.72 -14.25 4.94
N GLU A 110 0.42 -15.17 5.85
CA GLU A 110 -0.94 -15.68 6.09
C GLU A 110 -1.89 -14.65 6.73
N TYR A 111 -1.35 -13.58 7.34
CA TYR A 111 -2.14 -12.52 7.97
C TYR A 111 -2.39 -11.34 7.04
N LEU A 112 -1.83 -11.36 5.83
CA LEU A 112 -2.08 -10.34 4.83
C LEU A 112 -3.54 -10.38 4.38
N CYS A 113 -4.23 -9.26 4.54
CA CYS A 113 -5.63 -9.14 4.14
C CYS A 113 -5.98 -7.68 3.83
N ASN A 114 -7.10 -7.50 3.13
CA ASN A 114 -7.64 -6.18 2.83
C ASN A 114 -9.17 -6.21 2.90
N ASP A 115 -9.74 -5.47 3.83
CA ASP A 115 -11.19 -5.43 4.01
C ASP A 115 -11.93 -4.78 2.84
N LEU A 116 -11.27 -3.87 2.10
CA LEU A 116 -11.84 -3.31 0.88
C LEU A 116 -11.91 -4.33 -0.25
N GLU A 117 -10.98 -5.30 -0.32
CA GLU A 117 -11.07 -6.43 -1.24
C GLU A 117 -12.37 -7.20 -1.03
N TYR A 118 -12.69 -7.54 0.22
CA TYR A 118 -13.95 -8.19 0.56
C TYR A 118 -15.18 -7.43 0.06
N ALA A 119 -15.13 -6.11 0.05
CA ALA A 119 -16.26 -5.28 -0.37
C ALA A 119 -16.51 -5.30 -1.88
N VAL A 120 -15.45 -5.38 -2.68
CA VAL A 120 -15.51 -5.24 -4.15
C VAL A 120 -15.31 -6.55 -4.92
N PHE A 121 -14.80 -7.58 -4.27
CA PHE A 121 -14.35 -8.82 -4.89
C PHE A 121 -15.42 -9.48 -5.78
N ASP A 122 -16.65 -9.52 -5.33
CA ASP A 122 -17.73 -10.21 -6.06
C ASP A 122 -18.20 -9.47 -7.32
N ASP A 123 -17.91 -8.19 -7.43
CA ASP A 123 -18.39 -7.34 -8.50
C ASP A 123 -17.50 -7.38 -9.75
N TYR A 124 -16.26 -7.88 -9.62
CA TYR A 124 -15.26 -7.84 -10.67
C TYR A 124 -14.68 -9.22 -10.96
N LYS A 125 -14.95 -9.74 -12.15
CA LYS A 125 -14.43 -11.03 -12.62
C LYS A 125 -12.90 -11.05 -12.73
N GLU A 126 -12.30 -9.89 -13.00
CA GLU A 126 -10.85 -9.71 -13.09
C GLU A 126 -10.17 -10.00 -11.74
N LEU A 127 -10.79 -9.57 -10.63
CA LEU A 127 -10.27 -9.83 -9.29
C LEU A 127 -10.41 -11.32 -8.93
N LYS A 128 -11.55 -11.92 -9.25
CA LYS A 128 -11.79 -13.37 -9.06
C LYS A 128 -10.75 -14.20 -9.78
N LYS A 129 -10.45 -13.85 -11.04
CA LYS A 129 -9.45 -14.52 -11.84
C LYS A 129 -8.05 -14.43 -11.22
N ILE A 130 -7.65 -13.27 -10.66
CA ILE A 130 -6.37 -13.16 -9.92
C ILE A 130 -6.33 -14.17 -8.78
N LYS A 131 -7.38 -14.22 -7.95
CA LYS A 131 -7.41 -15.13 -6.79
C LYS A 131 -7.50 -16.60 -7.16
N GLU A 132 -8.07 -16.93 -8.32
CA GLU A 132 -8.11 -18.29 -8.85
C GLU A 132 -6.71 -18.82 -9.18
N TYR A 133 -5.88 -17.99 -9.82
CA TYR A 133 -4.52 -18.35 -10.22
C TYR A 133 -3.45 -18.08 -9.16
N ILE A 134 -3.69 -17.07 -8.30
CA ILE A 134 -2.77 -16.65 -7.25
C ILE A 134 -3.56 -16.45 -5.94
N PRO A 135 -3.94 -17.52 -5.23
CA PRO A 135 -4.83 -17.46 -4.08
C PRO A 135 -4.33 -16.57 -2.93
N ASN A 136 -3.01 -16.48 -2.75
CA ASN A 136 -2.35 -15.68 -1.72
C ASN A 136 -2.10 -14.22 -2.12
N ALA A 137 -2.48 -13.79 -3.34
CA ALA A 137 -2.41 -12.38 -3.71
C ALA A 137 -3.43 -11.57 -2.90
N VAL A 138 -3.05 -10.36 -2.49
CA VAL A 138 -3.88 -9.45 -1.69
C VAL A 138 -4.03 -8.13 -2.43
N MET A 139 -5.25 -7.59 -2.44
CA MET A 139 -5.52 -6.31 -3.08
C MET A 139 -4.84 -5.16 -2.35
N SER A 140 -4.20 -4.27 -3.07
CA SER A 140 -3.56 -3.07 -2.54
C SER A 140 -4.54 -1.89 -2.51
N GLY A 141 -4.75 -1.32 -1.32
CA GLY A 141 -5.63 -0.17 -1.13
C GLY A 141 -7.06 -0.43 -1.60
N SER A 142 -7.64 0.47 -2.39
CA SER A 142 -8.98 0.30 -2.97
C SER A 142 -9.02 -0.60 -4.21
N GLY A 143 -7.87 -1.08 -4.66
CA GLY A 143 -7.75 -1.87 -5.88
C GLY A 143 -7.49 -0.99 -7.12
N SER A 144 -7.46 -1.57 -8.28
CA SER A 144 -7.62 -2.98 -8.65
C SER A 144 -6.31 -3.77 -8.65
N THR A 145 -5.20 -3.16 -8.21
CA THR A 145 -3.88 -3.81 -8.14
C THR A 145 -3.83 -4.80 -6.99
N TYR A 146 -3.28 -5.98 -7.26
CA TYR A 146 -2.92 -6.98 -6.25
C TYR A 146 -1.41 -7.05 -6.08
N PHE A 147 -0.98 -7.51 -4.93
CA PHE A 147 0.41 -7.86 -4.68
C PHE A 147 0.50 -9.26 -4.06
N VAL A 148 1.63 -9.89 -4.25
CA VAL A 148 2.01 -11.13 -3.59
C VAL A 148 3.48 -11.05 -3.20
N LEU A 149 3.83 -11.58 -2.03
CA LEU A 149 5.21 -11.61 -1.57
C LEU A 149 6.01 -12.62 -2.39
N GLY A 150 7.21 -12.22 -2.81
CA GLY A 150 8.11 -13.00 -3.62
C GLY A 150 8.18 -12.53 -5.07
N ASP A 151 9.23 -12.95 -5.77
CA ASP A 151 9.47 -12.68 -7.20
C ASP A 151 9.33 -13.93 -8.07
N GLU A 152 9.42 -15.12 -7.47
CA GLU A 152 9.29 -16.42 -8.14
C GLU A 152 7.85 -16.96 -8.12
N VAL A 153 6.87 -16.07 -8.01
CA VAL A 153 5.47 -16.46 -7.99
C VAL A 153 5.03 -16.87 -9.40
N ASN A 154 4.37 -18.02 -9.52
CA ASN A 154 3.69 -18.37 -10.75
C ASN A 154 2.56 -17.37 -11.01
N THR A 155 2.69 -16.60 -12.07
CA THR A 155 1.76 -15.54 -12.46
C THR A 155 1.14 -15.83 -13.85
N ASP A 156 1.06 -17.10 -14.24
CA ASP A 156 0.51 -17.51 -15.54
C ASP A 156 -1.02 -17.37 -15.58
N ILE A 157 -1.48 -16.12 -15.40
CA ILE A 157 -2.89 -15.79 -15.59
C ILE A 157 -3.17 -15.73 -17.09
N PRO A 158 -4.09 -16.58 -17.63
CA PRO A 158 -4.37 -16.59 -19.06
C PRO A 158 -4.89 -15.25 -19.59
N GLY A 159 -4.38 -14.84 -20.74
CA GLY A 159 -4.78 -13.64 -21.47
C GLY A 159 -3.90 -12.41 -21.20
N ASP A 160 -4.04 -11.44 -22.08
CA ASP A 160 -3.26 -10.18 -22.03
C ASP A 160 -3.88 -9.07 -21.19
N ASP A 161 -4.89 -9.42 -20.36
CA ASP A 161 -5.68 -8.44 -19.60
C ASP A 161 -4.97 -7.93 -18.34
N TYR A 162 -3.82 -8.49 -18.00
CA TYR A 162 -3.07 -8.15 -16.79
C TYR A 162 -1.69 -7.60 -17.11
N GLN A 163 -1.27 -6.63 -16.35
CA GLN A 163 0.11 -6.19 -16.24
C GLN A 163 0.72 -6.82 -15.00
N ILE A 164 1.86 -7.48 -15.15
CA ILE A 164 2.60 -8.14 -14.07
C ILE A 164 3.96 -7.48 -13.96
N ILE A 165 4.33 -7.07 -12.74
CA ILE A 165 5.61 -6.43 -12.44
C ILE A 165 6.25 -7.22 -11.30
N LYS A 166 7.37 -7.90 -11.60
CA LYS A 166 8.11 -8.75 -10.66
C LYS A 166 9.36 -8.04 -10.13
N GLY A 167 9.90 -8.56 -9.03
CA GLY A 167 11.19 -8.14 -8.49
C GLY A 167 11.19 -6.77 -7.86
N LEU A 168 10.03 -6.25 -7.48
CA LEU A 168 9.96 -5.01 -6.70
C LEU A 168 10.37 -5.27 -5.26
N GLU A 169 10.92 -4.26 -4.62
CA GLU A 169 11.34 -4.30 -3.23
C GLU A 169 10.56 -3.27 -2.40
N PHE A 170 10.37 -3.56 -1.12
CA PHE A 170 9.82 -2.58 -0.20
C PHE A 170 10.82 -1.46 0.05
N ILE A 171 10.34 -0.22 0.03
CA ILE A 171 11.16 0.94 0.42
C ILE A 171 11.23 1.03 1.94
N GLU A 172 12.41 1.32 2.48
CA GLU A 172 12.63 1.48 3.92
C GLU A 172 12.39 2.91 4.42
N THR A 173 12.41 3.87 3.50
CA THR A 173 12.24 5.31 3.80
C THR A 173 11.13 5.91 2.95
N GLY A 174 10.48 6.94 3.46
CA GLY A 174 9.49 7.71 2.73
C GLY A 174 10.13 8.69 1.74
N VAL A 175 9.67 9.93 1.78
CA VAL A 175 10.21 10.99 0.91
C VAL A 175 11.63 11.32 1.31
N ALA A 176 12.53 11.37 0.33
CA ALA A 176 13.92 11.74 0.51
C ALA A 176 14.41 12.64 -0.65
N ILE A 177 15.39 13.49 -0.38
CA ILE A 177 16.09 14.24 -1.42
C ILE A 177 17.19 13.36 -1.97
N SER A 178 17.13 13.04 -3.28
CA SER A 178 18.26 12.48 -4.00
C SER A 178 19.01 13.59 -4.72
N GLN A 179 20.32 13.65 -4.55
CA GLN A 179 21.15 14.51 -5.40
C GLN A 179 21.18 13.92 -6.81
N CYS A 180 20.54 14.61 -7.74
CA CYS A 180 20.64 14.27 -9.15
C CYS A 180 22.00 14.75 -9.67
N ASN A 181 23.02 13.87 -9.63
CA ASN A 181 24.37 14.21 -10.09
C ASN A 181 24.55 14.26 -11.62
N ASN A 182 23.47 14.23 -12.40
CA ASN A 182 23.55 14.23 -13.87
C ASN A 182 22.48 15.12 -14.52
N PHE A 183 22.56 16.44 -14.33
CA PHE A 183 22.13 17.32 -15.38
C PHE A 183 23.34 17.52 -16.32
N VAL A 184 23.44 16.71 -17.36
CA VAL A 184 24.27 17.02 -18.52
C VAL A 184 23.54 18.15 -19.23
N THR A 185 23.97 19.39 -19.03
CA THR A 185 23.64 20.51 -19.92
C THR A 185 24.39 20.29 -21.22
N ASN A 186 23.69 19.87 -22.25
CA ASN A 186 24.13 20.04 -23.63
C ASN A 186 23.68 21.41 -24.15
#